data_581aec1ec305792677717d916eb83366
#
_entry.id   581aec1ec305792677717d916eb83366
#
_cell.length_a   1.000
_cell.length_b   1.000
_cell.length_c   1.000
_cell.angle_alpha   90.00
_cell.angle_beta   90.00
_cell.angle_gamma   90.00
#
_symmetry.space_group_name_H-M   'P 1'
#
loop_
_entity.id
_entity.type
_entity.pdbx_description
1 polymer ?
#
loop_
_entity_poly.entity_id
_entity_poly.type
_entity_poly.pdbx_seq_one_letter_code
_entity_poly.pdbx_strand_id
1 'polypeptide(L)'
;YNRPAPYWPMAAAQWPGAIPVPVYAASVADEMAYVLDHAGAVFACVQDQEQVDKVLSVADRLPNLRHMLYDEPRGLRDYDHAKLHDIGDVIEAGRAALKDAAVSAAHDREMEQGASNDLAIILYTSGTTGRPKGVMLTHFNVITAAEIGCSFDGLNENDEIIAYLPIAWVGDHVFSYAQAMLAGFCVNC
;
A
#
# COMPACT_ATOMS: atom_id res chain seq x y z
N TYR A 1 -11.92 8.68 3.50
CA TYR A 1 -11.50 9.63 2.47
C TYR A 1 -10.13 9.22 1.96
N ASN A 2 -9.92 9.30 0.64
CA ASN A 2 -8.61 9.10 0.06
C ASN A 2 -7.70 10.26 0.52
N ARG A 3 -6.42 9.95 0.70
CA ARG A 3 -5.37 10.90 1.07
C ARG A 3 -4.12 10.52 0.28
N PRO A 4 -3.14 11.40 0.10
CA PRO A 4 -1.87 11.04 -0.51
C PRO A 4 -1.09 9.99 0.30
N ALA A 5 -1.24 10.00 1.62
CA ALA A 5 -0.49 9.15 2.54
C ALA A 5 -0.51 7.63 2.24
N PRO A 6 -1.63 6.98 1.84
CA PRO A 6 -1.64 5.56 1.48
C PRO A 6 -0.84 5.20 0.22
N TYR A 7 -0.72 6.10 -0.75
CA TYR A 7 -0.01 5.81 -2.01
C TYR A 7 1.50 5.73 -1.83
N TRP A 8 2.06 6.50 -0.89
CA TRP A 8 3.50 6.50 -0.64
C TRP A 8 4.03 5.18 -0.05
N PRO A 9 3.44 4.60 1.02
CA PRO A 9 3.85 3.28 1.48
C PRO A 9 3.68 2.18 0.44
N MET A 10 2.65 2.30 -0.42
CA MET A 10 2.41 1.35 -1.50
C MET A 10 3.52 1.42 -2.54
N ALA A 11 3.88 2.61 -3.03
CA ALA A 11 5.00 2.79 -3.94
C ALA A 11 6.33 2.35 -3.30
N ALA A 12 6.56 2.74 -2.04
CA ALA A 12 7.76 2.35 -1.29
C ALA A 12 7.88 0.83 -1.10
N ALA A 13 6.77 0.12 -0.97
CA ALA A 13 6.76 -1.34 -0.90
C ALA A 13 7.08 -1.99 -2.25
N GLN A 14 6.50 -1.47 -3.34
CA GLN A 14 6.69 -2.01 -4.69
C GLN A 14 8.13 -1.88 -5.18
N TRP A 15 8.83 -0.81 -4.83
CA TRP A 15 10.19 -0.55 -5.29
C TRP A 15 11.18 -1.67 -4.94
N PRO A 16 11.27 -2.17 -3.70
CA PRO A 16 12.13 -3.29 -3.36
C PRO A 16 11.46 -4.67 -3.58
N GLY A 17 10.36 -4.74 -4.32
CA GLY A 17 9.67 -5.99 -4.66
C GLY A 17 8.72 -6.52 -3.59
N ALA A 18 8.37 -5.73 -2.56
CA ALA A 18 7.30 -6.11 -1.64
C ALA A 18 5.93 -5.88 -2.29
N ILE A 19 4.94 -6.68 -1.91
CA ILE A 19 3.63 -6.70 -2.55
C ILE A 19 2.60 -6.03 -1.63
N PRO A 20 2.06 -4.86 -1.99
CA PRO A 20 0.97 -4.22 -1.26
C PRO A 20 -0.31 -5.06 -1.27
N VAL A 21 -1.00 -5.06 -0.13
CA VAL A 21 -2.30 -5.71 0.05
C VAL A 21 -3.26 -4.71 0.71
N PRO A 22 -3.91 -3.87 -0.07
CA PRO A 22 -4.85 -2.89 0.48
C PRO A 22 -6.06 -3.55 1.10
N VAL A 23 -6.43 -3.06 2.30
CA VAL A 23 -7.57 -3.55 3.06
C VAL A 23 -8.56 -2.39 3.26
N TYR A 24 -9.86 -2.69 3.24
CA TYR A 24 -10.87 -1.67 3.55
C TYR A 24 -10.73 -1.19 4.98
N ALA A 25 -10.64 0.11 5.19
CA ALA A 25 -10.61 0.71 6.52
C ALA A 25 -11.87 0.38 7.35
N ALA A 26 -13.02 0.18 6.67
CA ALA A 26 -14.27 -0.22 7.28
C ALA A 26 -14.38 -1.72 7.61
N SER A 27 -13.42 -2.55 7.19
CA SER A 27 -13.41 -3.97 7.53
C SER A 27 -13.38 -4.18 9.04
N VAL A 28 -14.15 -5.16 9.50
CA VAL A 28 -14.09 -5.60 10.89
C VAL A 28 -12.79 -6.34 11.17
N ALA A 29 -12.36 -6.39 12.43
CA ALA A 29 -11.07 -6.96 12.82
C ALA A 29 -10.87 -8.41 12.33
N ASP A 30 -11.93 -9.24 12.34
CA ASP A 30 -11.88 -10.62 11.86
C ASP A 30 -11.59 -10.74 10.35
N GLU A 31 -12.19 -9.89 9.54
CA GLU A 31 -11.93 -9.84 8.08
C GLU A 31 -10.51 -9.36 7.81
N MET A 32 -10.08 -8.32 8.52
CA MET A 32 -8.72 -7.80 8.45
C MET A 32 -7.71 -8.88 8.84
N ALA A 33 -7.93 -9.59 9.94
CA ALA A 33 -7.07 -10.69 10.36
C ALA A 33 -6.95 -11.77 9.29
N TYR A 34 -8.09 -12.17 8.67
CA TYR A 34 -8.06 -13.15 7.60
C TYR A 34 -7.21 -12.70 6.41
N VAL A 35 -7.38 -11.46 5.96
CA VAL A 35 -6.62 -10.92 4.81
C VAL A 35 -5.13 -10.84 5.12
N LEU A 36 -4.77 -10.29 6.28
CA LEU A 36 -3.36 -10.12 6.68
C LEU A 36 -2.65 -11.45 6.90
N ASP A 37 -3.30 -12.43 7.53
CA ASP A 37 -2.74 -13.77 7.75
C ASP A 37 -2.62 -14.54 6.43
N HIS A 38 -3.68 -14.57 5.62
CA HIS A 38 -3.69 -15.28 4.33
C HIS A 38 -2.69 -14.71 3.33
N ALA A 39 -2.46 -13.39 3.35
CA ALA A 39 -1.43 -12.74 2.55
C ALA A 39 -0.02 -12.91 3.13
N GLY A 40 0.11 -13.41 4.36
CA GLY A 40 1.40 -13.50 5.05
C GLY A 40 2.01 -12.15 5.35
N ALA A 41 1.20 -11.13 5.67
CA ALA A 41 1.64 -9.76 5.87
C ALA A 41 2.71 -9.65 6.97
N VAL A 42 3.82 -9.00 6.64
CA VAL A 42 4.95 -8.75 7.54
C VAL A 42 4.89 -7.33 8.12
N PHE A 43 4.38 -6.38 7.34
CA PHE A 43 4.16 -4.99 7.70
C PHE A 43 2.69 -4.63 7.55
N ALA A 44 2.17 -3.78 8.44
CA ALA A 44 0.89 -3.14 8.28
C ALA A 44 1.07 -1.62 8.35
N CYS A 45 0.58 -0.89 7.33
CA CYS A 45 0.51 0.56 7.37
C CYS A 45 -0.94 0.95 7.65
N VAL A 46 -1.17 1.66 8.73
CA VAL A 46 -2.51 2.04 9.22
C VAL A 46 -2.61 3.54 9.42
N GLN A 47 -3.82 4.07 9.33
CA GLN A 47 -4.00 5.51 9.35
C GLN A 47 -3.92 6.08 10.77
N ASP A 48 -4.66 5.53 11.73
CA ASP A 48 -4.97 6.14 13.01
C ASP A 48 -5.16 5.11 14.12
N GLN A 49 -5.49 5.59 15.32
CA GLN A 49 -5.74 4.76 16.50
C GLN A 49 -6.79 3.68 16.26
N GLU A 50 -7.89 3.98 15.57
CA GLU A 50 -8.94 2.98 15.32
C GLU A 50 -8.41 1.77 14.57
N GLN A 51 -7.59 2.01 13.55
CA GLN A 51 -6.99 0.93 12.77
C GLN A 51 -5.89 0.20 13.55
N VAL A 52 -5.11 0.92 14.36
CA VAL A 52 -4.14 0.30 15.29
C VAL A 52 -4.84 -0.66 16.24
N ASP A 53 -5.94 -0.22 16.88
CA ASP A 53 -6.71 -1.04 17.82
C ASP A 53 -7.30 -2.29 17.15
N LYS A 54 -7.81 -2.16 15.93
CA LYS A 54 -8.30 -3.31 15.14
C LYS A 54 -7.21 -4.35 14.93
N VAL A 55 -6.02 -3.96 14.49
CA VAL A 55 -4.91 -4.88 14.26
C VAL A 55 -4.40 -5.48 15.56
N LEU A 56 -4.26 -4.68 16.63
CA LEU A 56 -3.83 -5.15 17.94
C LEU A 56 -4.82 -6.16 18.56
N SER A 57 -6.12 -5.96 18.36
CA SER A 57 -7.16 -6.88 18.88
C SER A 57 -7.10 -8.29 18.30
N VAL A 58 -6.40 -8.48 17.18
CA VAL A 58 -6.23 -9.76 16.48
C VAL A 58 -4.77 -10.16 16.29
N ALA A 59 -3.85 -9.52 17.02
CA ALA A 59 -2.41 -9.69 16.86
C ALA A 59 -1.92 -11.13 17.11
N ASP A 60 -2.60 -11.88 17.95
CA ASP A 60 -2.35 -13.29 18.23
C ASP A 60 -2.60 -14.21 17.00
N ARG A 61 -3.41 -13.73 16.05
CA ARG A 61 -3.72 -14.41 14.79
C ARG A 61 -2.81 -13.99 13.63
N LEU A 62 -1.86 -13.08 13.87
CA LEU A 62 -0.96 -12.51 12.86
C LEU A 62 0.51 -12.86 13.15
N PRO A 63 0.89 -14.15 13.06
CA PRO A 63 2.22 -14.61 13.47
C PRO A 63 3.35 -14.00 12.62
N ASN A 64 3.06 -13.62 11.38
CA ASN A 64 4.05 -13.06 10.47
C ASN A 64 4.21 -11.54 10.61
N LEU A 65 3.24 -10.85 11.25
CA LEU A 65 3.28 -9.39 11.39
C LEU A 65 4.39 -8.96 12.35
N ARG A 66 5.38 -8.26 11.83
CA ARG A 66 6.57 -7.80 12.57
C ARG A 66 6.49 -6.34 12.96
N HIS A 67 5.94 -5.49 12.07
CA HIS A 67 5.87 -4.05 12.26
C HIS A 67 4.53 -3.50 11.82
N MET A 68 4.06 -2.51 12.56
CA MET A 68 2.88 -1.71 12.24
C MET A 68 3.28 -0.24 12.23
N LEU A 69 2.99 0.45 11.14
CA LEU A 69 3.32 1.85 10.94
C LEU A 69 2.02 2.66 10.95
N TYR A 70 1.96 3.74 11.72
CA TYR A 70 0.81 4.62 11.77
C TYR A 70 1.14 6.01 11.25
N ASP A 71 0.15 6.68 10.63
CA ASP A 71 0.28 8.02 10.04
C ASP A 71 -0.17 9.11 11.02
N GLU A 72 -1.30 8.93 11.71
CA GLU A 72 -1.88 9.90 12.64
C GLU A 72 -1.58 9.51 14.10
N PRO A 73 -0.74 10.28 14.83
CA PRO A 73 -0.32 9.91 16.18
C PRO A 73 -1.36 10.24 17.28
N ARG A 74 -2.47 10.91 16.93
CA ARG A 74 -3.50 11.24 17.92
C ARG A 74 -4.10 9.98 18.55
N GLY A 75 -4.18 10.00 19.88
CA GLY A 75 -4.67 8.87 20.67
C GLY A 75 -3.65 7.77 20.93
N LEU A 76 -2.49 7.78 20.29
CA LEU A 76 -1.47 6.72 20.42
C LEU A 76 -0.35 7.02 21.42
N ARG A 77 -0.42 8.16 22.13
CA ARG A 77 0.66 8.63 23.04
C ARG A 77 1.06 7.61 24.12
N ASP A 78 0.07 6.87 24.64
CA ASP A 78 0.25 5.94 25.76
C ASP A 78 0.38 4.48 25.30
N TYR A 79 0.52 4.27 23.98
CA TYR A 79 0.72 2.93 23.42
C TYR A 79 2.19 2.55 23.51
N ASP A 80 2.50 1.60 24.39
CA ASP A 80 3.82 0.97 24.48
C ASP A 80 3.77 -0.40 23.80
N HIS A 81 4.03 -0.41 22.49
CA HIS A 81 4.03 -1.64 21.72
C HIS A 81 5.26 -1.70 20.81
N ALA A 82 6.14 -2.67 21.05
CA ALA A 82 7.43 -2.79 20.37
C ALA A 82 7.37 -2.91 18.84
N LYS A 83 6.20 -3.26 18.29
CA LYS A 83 5.98 -3.38 16.84
C LYS A 83 5.31 -2.14 16.22
N LEU A 84 4.97 -1.14 17.03
CA LEU A 84 4.23 0.06 16.58
C LEU A 84 5.20 1.22 16.36
N HIS A 85 5.18 1.84 15.17
CA HIS A 85 6.12 2.87 14.78
C HIS A 85 5.40 4.03 14.11
N ASP A 86 5.81 5.26 14.42
CA ASP A 86 5.40 6.45 13.66
C ASP A 86 6.03 6.41 12.26
N ILE A 87 5.23 6.61 11.21
CA ILE A 87 5.71 6.56 9.83
C ILE A 87 6.72 7.68 9.55
N GLY A 88 6.57 8.84 10.20
CA GLY A 88 7.50 9.96 10.09
C GLY A 88 8.88 9.59 10.63
N ASP A 89 8.96 8.91 11.77
CA ASP A 89 10.22 8.44 12.34
C ASP A 89 10.91 7.42 11.42
N VAL A 90 10.12 6.53 10.80
CA VAL A 90 10.64 5.54 9.83
C VAL A 90 11.20 6.24 8.59
N ILE A 91 10.50 7.27 8.08
CA ILE A 91 10.97 8.08 6.94
C ILE A 91 12.30 8.79 7.29
N GLU A 92 12.40 9.40 8.47
CA GLU A 92 13.64 10.08 8.89
C GLU A 92 14.80 9.09 9.08
N ALA A 93 14.53 7.91 9.65
CA ALA A 93 15.53 6.84 9.75
C ALA A 93 15.99 6.38 8.38
N GLY A 94 15.09 6.22 7.41
CA GLY A 94 15.41 5.88 6.03
C GLY A 94 16.27 6.93 5.35
N ARG A 95 15.91 8.23 5.49
CA ARG A 95 16.72 9.35 4.99
C ARG A 95 18.12 9.40 5.58
N ALA A 96 18.24 9.06 6.86
CA ALA A 96 19.54 8.97 7.52
C ALA A 96 20.36 7.79 6.99
N ALA A 97 19.74 6.62 6.81
CA ALA A 97 20.41 5.42 6.29
C ALA A 97 20.91 5.60 4.86
N LEU A 98 20.16 6.28 3.99
CA LEU A 98 20.55 6.54 2.59
C LEU A 98 21.76 7.50 2.44
N LYS A 99 22.23 8.14 3.53
CA LYS A 99 23.50 8.88 3.51
C LYS A 99 24.72 7.96 3.47
N ASP A 100 24.56 6.71 3.86
CA ASP A 100 25.60 5.68 3.67
C ASP A 100 25.57 5.20 2.22
N ALA A 101 26.69 5.37 1.52
CA ALA A 101 26.83 5.02 0.11
C ALA A 101 26.60 3.52 -0.16
N ALA A 102 26.92 2.64 0.78
CA ALA A 102 26.70 1.20 0.62
C ALA A 102 25.20 0.86 0.72
N VAL A 103 24.47 1.53 1.61
CA VAL A 103 23.01 1.39 1.76
C VAL A 103 22.30 1.94 0.54
N SER A 104 22.69 3.14 0.06
CA SER A 104 22.13 3.74 -1.16
C SER A 104 22.34 2.83 -2.36
N ALA A 105 23.56 2.33 -2.57
CA ALA A 105 23.86 1.43 -3.68
C ALA A 105 23.15 0.06 -3.57
N ALA A 106 22.87 -0.41 -2.37
CA ALA A 106 22.05 -1.62 -2.18
C ALA A 106 20.60 -1.37 -2.55
N HIS A 107 20.04 -0.25 -2.12
CA HIS A 107 18.68 0.18 -2.46
C HIS A 107 18.51 0.32 -3.99
N ASP A 108 19.45 0.98 -4.68
CA ASP A 108 19.39 1.15 -6.13
C ASP A 108 19.42 -0.19 -6.86
N ARG A 109 20.27 -1.13 -6.40
CA ARG A 109 20.31 -2.49 -6.97
C ARG A 109 19.00 -3.26 -6.80
N GLU A 110 18.33 -3.14 -5.63
CA GLU A 110 17.03 -3.79 -5.43
C GLU A 110 15.98 -3.21 -6.39
N MET A 111 15.97 -1.91 -6.60
CA MET A 111 15.06 -1.26 -7.55
C MET A 111 15.28 -1.73 -9.01
N GLU A 112 16.51 -2.02 -9.40
CA GLU A 112 16.86 -2.48 -10.76
C GLU A 112 16.46 -3.96 -11.01
N GLN A 113 16.16 -4.74 -9.97
CA GLN A 113 15.81 -6.15 -10.11
C GLN A 113 14.35 -6.39 -10.47
N GLY A 114 13.48 -5.38 -10.34
CA GLY A 114 12.06 -5.49 -10.63
C GLY A 114 11.78 -5.88 -12.08
N ALA A 115 10.86 -6.81 -12.29
CA ALA A 115 10.45 -7.27 -13.61
C ALA A 115 8.93 -7.04 -13.83
N SER A 116 8.55 -6.88 -15.10
CA SER A 116 7.14 -6.62 -15.46
C SER A 116 6.17 -7.72 -15.02
N ASN A 117 6.66 -8.96 -14.91
CA ASN A 117 5.87 -10.10 -14.46
C ASN A 117 5.87 -10.30 -12.93
N ASP A 118 6.59 -9.49 -12.17
CA ASP A 118 6.52 -9.51 -10.72
C ASP A 118 5.15 -9.01 -10.25
N LEU A 119 4.72 -9.51 -9.09
CA LEU A 119 3.45 -9.09 -8.50
C LEU A 119 3.53 -7.63 -8.04
N ALA A 120 2.65 -6.81 -8.58
CA ALA A 120 2.51 -5.41 -8.19
C ALA A 120 1.61 -5.25 -6.97
N ILE A 121 0.53 -6.06 -6.87
CA ILE A 121 -0.49 -5.89 -5.83
C ILE A 121 -1.35 -7.15 -5.70
N ILE A 122 -1.89 -7.39 -4.51
CA ILE A 122 -2.93 -8.39 -4.27
C ILE A 122 -4.18 -7.69 -3.75
N LEU A 123 -5.29 -7.84 -4.48
CA LEU A 123 -6.59 -7.23 -4.13
C LEU A 123 -7.58 -8.30 -3.71
N TYR A 124 -8.13 -8.18 -2.50
CA TYR A 124 -9.11 -9.14 -2.01
C TYR A 124 -10.53 -8.78 -2.45
N THR A 125 -11.20 -9.76 -3.05
CA THR A 125 -12.59 -9.64 -3.49
C THR A 125 -13.49 -10.56 -2.67
N SER A 126 -14.75 -10.15 -2.45
CA SER A 126 -15.76 -11.01 -1.88
C SER A 126 -16.06 -12.15 -2.85
N GLY A 127 -15.48 -13.31 -2.61
CA GLY A 127 -15.73 -14.49 -3.43
C GLY A 127 -17.17 -15.01 -3.25
N THR A 128 -17.72 -15.62 -4.29
CA THR A 128 -19.03 -16.30 -4.25
C THR A 128 -19.11 -17.46 -3.24
N THR A 129 -17.99 -17.87 -2.67
CA THR A 129 -17.82 -19.02 -1.77
C THR A 129 -17.63 -18.64 -0.30
N GLY A 130 -17.88 -17.40 0.09
CA GLY A 130 -17.95 -16.93 1.48
C GLY A 130 -16.65 -16.37 2.07
N ARG A 131 -15.45 -16.73 1.59
CA ARG A 131 -14.18 -16.12 2.03
C ARG A 131 -13.58 -15.27 0.93
N PRO A 132 -13.01 -14.08 1.25
CA PRO A 132 -12.32 -13.24 0.28
C PRO A 132 -11.18 -14.00 -0.42
N LYS A 133 -10.99 -13.73 -1.72
CA LYS A 133 -9.91 -14.29 -2.55
C LYS A 133 -8.98 -13.16 -2.97
N GLY A 134 -7.67 -13.40 -2.88
CA GLY A 134 -6.64 -12.47 -3.33
C GLY A 134 -6.45 -12.58 -4.85
N VAL A 135 -6.81 -11.54 -5.58
CA VAL A 135 -6.51 -11.40 -7.01
C VAL A 135 -5.09 -10.82 -7.12
N MET A 136 -4.20 -11.59 -7.73
CA MET A 136 -2.80 -11.21 -7.94
C MET A 136 -2.65 -10.51 -9.29
N LEU A 137 -2.18 -9.27 -9.28
CA LEU A 137 -1.90 -8.49 -10.47
C LEU A 137 -0.40 -8.21 -10.57
N THR A 138 0.16 -8.42 -11.75
CA THR A 138 1.55 -8.09 -12.04
C THR A 138 1.70 -6.61 -12.41
N HIS A 139 2.93 -6.08 -12.40
CA HIS A 139 3.22 -4.76 -12.94
C HIS A 139 2.77 -4.64 -14.39
N PHE A 140 2.96 -5.68 -15.20
CA PHE A 140 2.48 -5.72 -16.58
C PHE A 140 0.96 -5.53 -16.67
N ASN A 141 0.18 -6.21 -15.81
CA ASN A 141 -1.29 -6.06 -15.84
C ASN A 141 -1.72 -4.63 -15.51
N VAL A 142 -1.15 -4.04 -14.45
CA VAL A 142 -1.53 -2.70 -13.98
C VAL A 142 -1.11 -1.64 -14.98
N ILE A 143 0.13 -1.69 -15.48
CA ILE A 143 0.66 -0.71 -16.43
C ILE A 143 -0.09 -0.78 -17.76
N THR A 144 -0.31 -1.98 -18.32
CA THR A 144 -1.05 -2.13 -19.58
C THR A 144 -2.48 -1.59 -19.47
N ALA A 145 -3.18 -1.86 -18.36
CA ALA A 145 -4.52 -1.32 -18.15
C ALA A 145 -4.49 0.21 -18.07
N ALA A 146 -3.49 0.78 -17.41
CA ALA A 146 -3.33 2.23 -17.31
C ALA A 146 -2.98 2.88 -18.66
N GLU A 147 -2.07 2.28 -19.47
CA GLU A 147 -1.71 2.74 -20.81
C GLU A 147 -2.93 2.78 -21.75
N ILE A 148 -3.72 1.71 -21.74
CA ILE A 148 -4.95 1.64 -22.54
C ILE A 148 -5.93 2.74 -22.12
N GLY A 149 -6.13 2.93 -20.81
CA GLY A 149 -7.02 3.96 -20.30
C GLY A 149 -6.53 5.38 -20.61
N CYS A 150 -5.26 5.69 -20.39
CA CYS A 150 -4.68 6.99 -20.75
C CYS A 150 -4.84 7.30 -22.24
N SER A 151 -4.58 6.30 -23.10
CA SER A 151 -4.74 6.46 -24.54
C SER A 151 -6.19 6.65 -24.96
N PHE A 152 -7.13 5.92 -24.34
CA PHE A 152 -8.55 6.00 -24.65
C PHE A 152 -9.16 7.35 -24.25
N ASP A 153 -8.82 7.85 -23.05
CA ASP A 153 -9.34 9.11 -22.52
C ASP A 153 -8.51 10.32 -22.93
N GLY A 154 -7.36 10.13 -23.57
CA GLY A 154 -6.46 11.19 -24.02
C GLY A 154 -5.80 11.94 -22.85
N LEU A 155 -5.55 11.26 -21.73
CA LEU A 155 -5.01 11.87 -20.51
C LEU A 155 -3.56 12.33 -20.68
N ASN A 156 -3.24 13.47 -20.07
CA ASN A 156 -1.91 14.09 -20.10
C ASN A 156 -1.62 14.88 -18.81
N GLU A 157 -0.44 15.45 -18.69
CA GLU A 157 0.04 16.16 -17.51
C GLU A 157 -0.75 17.42 -17.12
N ASN A 158 -1.65 17.91 -17.96
CA ASN A 158 -2.49 19.07 -17.66
C ASN A 158 -3.86 18.70 -17.09
N ASP A 159 -4.16 17.42 -16.98
CA ASP A 159 -5.44 16.94 -16.44
C ASP A 159 -5.41 16.88 -14.91
N GLU A 160 -6.60 16.90 -14.34
CA GLU A 160 -6.82 16.70 -12.90
C GLU A 160 -7.95 15.71 -12.68
N ILE A 161 -7.74 14.77 -11.76
CA ILE A 161 -8.78 13.82 -11.37
C ILE A 161 -9.04 13.86 -9.87
N ILE A 162 -10.19 13.33 -9.46
CA ILE A 162 -10.54 13.15 -8.05
C ILE A 162 -10.42 11.66 -7.70
N ALA A 163 -9.56 11.33 -6.72
CA ALA A 163 -9.45 9.98 -6.18
C ALA A 163 -10.57 9.75 -5.16
N TYR A 164 -11.66 9.11 -5.58
CA TYR A 164 -12.83 8.82 -4.74
C TYR A 164 -13.07 7.33 -4.52
N LEU A 165 -12.42 6.47 -5.29
CA LEU A 165 -12.56 5.03 -5.17
C LEU A 165 -11.79 4.52 -3.95
N PRO A 166 -12.31 3.51 -3.24
CA PRO A 166 -11.56 2.89 -2.14
C PRO A 166 -10.23 2.31 -2.63
N ILE A 167 -9.15 2.50 -1.87
CA ILE A 167 -7.82 1.98 -2.19
C ILE A 167 -7.79 0.44 -2.30
N ALA A 168 -8.74 -0.26 -1.71
CA ALA A 168 -8.89 -1.71 -1.85
C ALA A 168 -9.53 -2.15 -3.18
N TRP A 169 -9.90 -1.22 -4.06
CA TRP A 169 -10.48 -1.50 -5.37
C TRP A 169 -9.43 -1.33 -6.47
N VAL A 170 -9.48 -2.24 -7.46
CA VAL A 170 -8.60 -2.16 -8.64
C VAL A 170 -8.75 -0.84 -9.40
N GLY A 171 -9.96 -0.25 -9.40
CA GLY A 171 -10.22 1.02 -10.07
C GLY A 171 -9.35 2.17 -9.53
N ASP A 172 -9.14 2.25 -8.21
CA ASP A 172 -8.26 3.26 -7.63
C ASP A 172 -6.81 3.09 -8.10
N HIS A 173 -6.33 1.85 -8.14
CA HIS A 173 -4.97 1.54 -8.58
C HIS A 173 -4.74 1.83 -10.07
N VAL A 174 -5.74 1.65 -10.91
CA VAL A 174 -5.62 1.96 -12.33
C VAL A 174 -5.80 3.46 -12.56
N PHE A 175 -6.92 4.04 -12.09
CA PHE A 175 -7.31 5.41 -12.46
C PHE A 175 -6.57 6.50 -11.67
N SER A 176 -6.38 6.29 -10.34
CA SER A 176 -5.77 7.32 -9.49
C SER A 176 -4.25 7.14 -9.34
N TYR A 177 -3.74 5.91 -9.39
CA TYR A 177 -2.34 5.63 -9.16
C TYR A 177 -1.54 5.41 -10.44
N ALA A 178 -1.85 4.35 -11.20
CA ALA A 178 -1.03 3.97 -12.34
C ALA A 178 -1.17 4.93 -13.53
N GLN A 179 -2.37 5.41 -13.86
CA GLN A 179 -2.57 6.40 -14.91
C GLN A 179 -1.88 7.73 -14.57
N ALA A 180 -1.94 8.16 -13.29
CA ALA A 180 -1.25 9.37 -12.87
C ALA A 180 0.28 9.25 -13.01
N MET A 181 0.84 8.08 -12.68
CA MET A 181 2.27 7.83 -12.85
C MET A 181 2.70 7.82 -14.33
N LEU A 182 1.82 7.39 -15.24
CA LEU A 182 2.11 7.34 -16.68
C LEU A 182 1.88 8.68 -17.38
N ALA A 183 0.75 9.33 -17.13
CA ALA A 183 0.36 10.54 -17.81
C ALA A 183 0.84 11.83 -17.12
N GLY A 184 1.20 11.76 -15.84
CA GLY A 184 1.73 12.91 -15.08
C GLY A 184 0.68 13.88 -14.57
N PHE A 185 -0.60 13.56 -14.64
CA PHE A 185 -1.69 14.44 -14.20
C PHE A 185 -1.79 14.56 -12.67
N CYS A 186 -2.50 15.58 -12.20
CA CYS A 186 -2.73 15.81 -10.78
C CYS A 186 -3.87 14.93 -10.23
N VAL A 187 -3.64 14.30 -9.08
CA VAL A 187 -4.64 13.53 -8.34
C VAL A 187 -5.06 14.31 -7.09
N ASN A 188 -6.32 14.69 -7.02
CA ASN A 188 -6.93 15.36 -5.87
C ASN A 188 -7.57 14.30 -4.95
N CYS A 189 -7.24 14.33 -3.63
CA CYS A 189 -7.73 13.39 -2.61
C CYS A 189 -8.67 14.06 -1.60
#